data_437a849f1150d0977b022dde0528219f
#
_entry.id   437a849f1150d0977b022dde0528219f
#
_cell.length_a   1.000
_cell.length_b   1.000
_cell.length_c   1.000
_cell.angle_alpha   90.00
_cell.angle_beta   90.00
_cell.angle_gamma   90.00
#
_symmetry.space_group_name_H-M   'P 1'
#
loop_
_entity.id
_entity.type
_entity.pdbx_description
1 polymer ?
#
loop_
_entity_poly.entity_id
_entity_poly.type
_entity_poly.pdbx_seq_one_letter_code
_entity_poly.pdbx_strand_id
1 'polypeptide(L)'
;MEGDISLFLAIEKMMQEKMFLHQGKLVVKDVDIAGVYEVKVNELRTKIKNNRSRFPSDFMTELNKGEYTLTELGILMLGGLLKSERAKRAHIQFIEYFVHLLHENGVSVFDLIKTNGNEL
;
A
#
# COMPACT_ATOMS: atom_id res chain seq x y z
N MET A 1 -2.37 -7.20 17.45
CA MET A 1 -1.31 -8.17 17.70
C MET A 1 -0.09 -7.47 18.20
N GLU A 2 0.29 -7.86 19.40
CA GLU A 2 1.39 -7.17 20.05
C GLU A 2 2.68 -7.32 19.27
N GLY A 3 2.91 -8.47 18.68
CA GLY A 3 4.15 -8.73 17.96
C GLY A 3 4.34 -7.86 16.74
N ASP A 4 3.29 -7.15 16.30
CA ASP A 4 3.37 -6.37 15.08
C ASP A 4 3.36 -4.86 15.32
N ILE A 5 3.44 -4.43 16.58
CA ILE A 5 3.47 -3.00 16.86
C ILE A 5 4.67 -2.33 16.22
N SER A 6 5.85 -2.96 16.30
CA SER A 6 7.05 -2.39 15.69
C SER A 6 6.90 -2.29 14.17
N LEU A 7 6.25 -3.26 13.57
CA LEU A 7 6.01 -3.22 12.13
C LEU A 7 5.01 -2.12 11.76
N PHE A 8 3.94 -1.97 12.55
CA PHE A 8 3.00 -0.88 12.35
C PHE A 8 3.71 0.47 12.42
N LEU A 9 4.57 0.66 13.43
CA LEU A 9 5.31 1.91 13.57
C LEU A 9 6.30 2.12 12.43
N ALA A 10 6.91 1.05 11.93
CA ALA A 10 7.81 1.16 10.81
C ALA A 10 7.06 1.60 9.54
N ILE A 11 5.85 1.11 9.34
CA ILE A 11 5.01 1.53 8.23
C ILE A 11 4.65 3.00 8.36
N GLU A 12 4.22 3.42 9.55
CA GLU A 12 3.86 4.80 9.79
C GLU A 12 5.04 5.72 9.49
N LYS A 13 6.22 5.37 9.99
CA LYS A 13 7.41 6.16 9.75
C LYS A 13 7.75 6.23 8.27
N MET A 14 7.71 5.09 7.59
CA MET A 14 8.01 5.03 6.17
C MET A 14 7.04 5.91 5.38
N MET A 15 5.74 5.81 5.68
CA MET A 15 4.74 6.61 4.98
C MET A 15 4.98 8.10 5.21
N GLN A 16 5.26 8.50 6.46
CA GLN A 16 5.50 9.91 6.77
C GLN A 16 6.74 10.45 6.09
N GLU A 17 7.78 9.64 5.94
CA GLU A 17 9.05 10.09 5.39
C GLU A 17 9.15 9.96 3.88
N LYS A 18 8.45 9.00 3.29
CA LYS A 18 8.68 8.64 1.89
C LYS A 18 7.51 8.94 0.95
N MET A 19 6.34 9.23 1.51
CA MET A 19 5.19 9.55 0.68
C MET A 19 5.39 10.88 -0.01
N PHE A 20 5.00 10.97 -1.29
CA PHE A 20 5.11 12.23 -2.02
C PHE A 20 4.00 12.32 -3.05
N LEU A 21 3.79 13.54 -3.55
CA LEU A 21 2.74 13.80 -4.53
C LEU A 21 3.31 13.58 -5.93
N HIS A 22 2.63 12.78 -6.72
CA HIS A 22 3.03 12.50 -8.11
C HIS A 22 1.78 12.39 -8.96
N GLN A 23 1.69 13.26 -9.97
CA GLN A 23 0.54 13.29 -10.88
C GLN A 23 -0.79 13.38 -10.12
N GLY A 24 -0.81 14.22 -9.09
CA GLY A 24 -2.02 14.47 -8.32
C GLY A 24 -2.37 13.42 -7.29
N LYS A 25 -1.51 12.43 -7.08
CA LYS A 25 -1.77 11.34 -6.14
C LYS A 25 -0.63 11.19 -5.15
N LEU A 26 -0.98 10.82 -3.92
CA LEU A 26 0.03 10.49 -2.92
C LEU A 26 0.52 9.07 -3.16
N VAL A 27 1.82 8.92 -3.30
CA VAL A 27 2.43 7.65 -3.69
C VAL A 27 3.71 7.41 -2.90
N VAL A 28 4.18 6.16 -2.94
CA VAL A 28 5.46 5.75 -2.37
C VAL A 28 6.20 4.94 -3.43
N LYS A 29 7.51 5.08 -3.47
CA LYS A 29 8.32 4.33 -4.44
C LYS A 29 8.38 2.86 -4.08
N ASP A 30 8.47 2.04 -5.13
CA ASP A 30 8.55 0.59 -4.96
C ASP A 30 9.70 0.15 -4.07
N VAL A 31 10.85 0.85 -4.14
CA VAL A 31 12.01 0.49 -3.33
C VAL A 31 11.71 0.65 -1.84
N ASP A 32 10.93 1.65 -1.47
CA ASP A 32 10.59 1.88 -0.06
C ASP A 32 9.59 0.83 0.42
N ILE A 33 8.65 0.45 -0.44
CA ILE A 33 7.69 -0.60 -0.11
C ILE A 33 8.41 -1.94 0.03
N ALA A 34 9.35 -2.21 -0.87
CA ALA A 34 10.13 -3.46 -0.79
C ALA A 34 10.86 -3.58 0.54
N GLY A 35 11.34 -2.45 1.06
CA GLY A 35 12.01 -2.45 2.35
C GLY A 35 11.11 -2.92 3.49
N VAL A 36 9.85 -2.48 3.49
CA VAL A 36 8.91 -2.88 4.54
C VAL A 36 8.53 -4.34 4.40
N TYR A 37 8.26 -4.78 3.18
CA TYR A 37 7.91 -6.19 2.94
C TYR A 37 9.12 -7.12 3.09
N GLU A 38 10.33 -6.57 3.14
CA GLU A 38 11.58 -7.32 3.20
C GLU A 38 11.71 -8.27 2.03
N VAL A 39 11.45 -7.74 0.84
CA VAL A 39 11.66 -8.46 -0.42
C VAL A 39 12.61 -7.64 -1.27
N LYS A 40 13.28 -8.30 -2.20
CA LYS A 40 14.15 -7.58 -3.15
C LYS A 40 13.26 -6.74 -4.07
N VAL A 41 13.73 -5.53 -4.37
CA VAL A 41 12.92 -4.63 -5.21
C VAL A 41 12.67 -5.24 -6.59
N ASN A 42 13.63 -6.00 -7.12
CA ASN A 42 13.42 -6.63 -8.42
C ASN A 42 12.35 -7.71 -8.38
N GLU A 43 12.26 -8.42 -7.27
CA GLU A 43 11.20 -9.42 -7.08
C GLU A 43 9.83 -8.71 -7.07
N LEU A 44 9.76 -7.59 -6.37
CA LEU A 44 8.54 -6.81 -6.30
C LEU A 44 8.14 -6.28 -7.68
N ARG A 45 9.11 -5.75 -8.42
CA ARG A 45 8.86 -5.22 -9.76
C ARG A 45 8.41 -6.32 -10.72
N THR A 46 8.96 -7.51 -10.57
CA THR A 46 8.54 -8.66 -11.37
C THR A 46 7.09 -9.02 -11.07
N LYS A 47 6.70 -8.99 -9.80
CA LYS A 47 5.30 -9.26 -9.44
C LYS A 47 4.35 -8.27 -10.10
N ILE A 48 4.69 -6.99 -10.06
CA ILE A 48 3.87 -5.96 -10.70
C ILE A 48 3.79 -6.24 -12.21
N LYS A 49 4.92 -6.47 -12.84
CA LYS A 49 4.99 -6.69 -14.27
C LYS A 49 4.16 -7.89 -14.70
N ASN A 50 4.25 -8.97 -13.95
CA ASN A 50 3.53 -10.22 -14.29
C ASN A 50 2.05 -10.15 -13.94
N ASN A 51 1.63 -9.13 -13.22
CA ASN A 51 0.24 -8.94 -12.80
C ASN A 51 -0.27 -7.56 -13.18
N ARG A 52 0.16 -7.07 -14.34
CA ARG A 52 -0.06 -5.67 -14.73
C ARG A 52 -1.53 -5.28 -14.71
N SER A 53 -2.42 -6.21 -15.09
CA SER A 53 -3.84 -5.91 -15.12
C SER A 53 -4.43 -5.65 -13.73
N ARG A 54 -3.72 -6.02 -12.68
CA ARG A 54 -4.16 -5.76 -11.30
C ARG A 54 -3.71 -4.39 -10.79
N PHE A 55 -2.97 -3.64 -11.60
CA PHE A 55 -2.40 -2.35 -11.21
C PHE A 55 -2.83 -1.26 -12.19
N PRO A 56 -4.12 -0.88 -12.17
CA PRO A 56 -4.55 0.23 -13.02
C PRO A 56 -3.93 1.54 -12.57
N SER A 57 -4.17 2.61 -13.31
CA SER A 57 -3.48 3.88 -13.08
C SER A 57 -3.72 4.47 -11.69
N ASP A 58 -4.83 4.11 -11.04
CA ASP A 58 -5.09 4.56 -9.66
C ASP A 58 -4.28 3.78 -8.62
N PHE A 59 -3.65 2.70 -9.03
CA PHE A 59 -2.88 1.83 -8.14
C PHE A 59 -1.39 2.05 -8.30
N MET A 60 -0.93 2.35 -9.50
CA MET A 60 0.49 2.36 -9.80
C MET A 60 0.79 3.21 -11.02
N THR A 61 1.92 3.94 -10.98
CA THR A 61 2.47 4.62 -12.13
C THR A 61 3.94 4.29 -12.25
N GLU A 62 4.44 4.33 -13.46
CA GLU A 62 5.86 4.14 -13.70
C GLU A 62 6.54 5.51 -13.57
N LEU A 63 7.51 5.62 -12.66
CA LEU A 63 8.20 6.87 -12.41
C LEU A 63 9.32 7.08 -13.41
N ASN A 64 10.21 6.11 -13.48
CA ASN A 64 11.28 6.05 -14.46
C ASN A 64 11.23 4.66 -15.04
N LYS A 65 12.04 4.42 -16.06
CA LYS A 65 12.04 3.12 -16.70
C LYS A 65 12.29 2.01 -15.66
N GLY A 66 11.30 1.19 -15.46
CA GLY A 66 11.35 0.06 -14.55
C GLY A 66 11.16 0.39 -13.08
N GLU A 67 10.90 1.66 -12.74
CA GLU A 67 10.63 2.06 -11.36
C GLU A 67 9.16 2.44 -11.23
N TYR A 68 8.52 1.95 -10.18
CA TYR A 68 7.09 2.18 -9.99
C TYR A 68 6.83 2.99 -8.74
N THR A 69 5.74 3.76 -8.77
CA THR A 69 5.16 4.37 -7.58
C THR A 69 3.82 3.71 -7.32
N LEU A 70 3.48 3.56 -6.05
CA LEU A 70 2.25 2.88 -5.64
C LEU A 70 1.44 3.78 -4.73
N THR A 71 0.13 3.86 -5.02
CA THR A 71 -0.82 4.45 -4.08
C THR A 71 -1.14 3.45 -3.00
N GLU A 72 -1.95 3.84 -2.00
CA GLU A 72 -2.37 2.89 -0.98
C GLU A 72 -3.07 1.67 -1.60
N LEU A 73 -3.85 1.88 -2.66
CA LEU A 73 -4.50 0.77 -3.35
C LEU A 73 -3.48 -0.16 -3.96
N GLY A 74 -2.42 0.41 -4.57
CA GLY A 74 -1.36 -0.40 -5.15
C GLY A 74 -0.57 -1.17 -4.12
N ILE A 75 -0.29 -0.52 -2.97
CA ILE A 75 0.42 -1.18 -1.89
C ILE A 75 -0.37 -2.39 -1.39
N LEU A 76 -1.68 -2.23 -1.22
CA LEU A 76 -2.52 -3.32 -0.75
C LEU A 76 -2.67 -4.43 -1.78
N MET A 77 -2.80 -4.06 -3.06
CA MET A 77 -2.86 -5.07 -4.11
C MET A 77 -1.58 -5.89 -4.16
N LEU A 78 -0.44 -5.21 -4.09
CA LEU A 78 0.86 -5.87 -4.13
C LEU A 78 1.02 -6.83 -2.96
N GLY A 79 0.63 -6.40 -1.76
CA GLY A 79 0.76 -7.24 -0.58
C GLY A 79 0.07 -8.56 -0.71
N GLY A 80 -1.08 -8.58 -1.40
CA GLY A 80 -1.82 -9.82 -1.62
C GLY A 80 -1.14 -10.78 -2.58
N LEU A 81 -0.14 -10.32 -3.32
CA LEU A 81 0.59 -11.16 -4.26
C LEU A 81 1.87 -11.73 -3.70
N LEU A 82 2.35 -11.20 -2.58
CA LEU A 82 3.59 -11.65 -1.95
C LEU A 82 3.30 -12.81 -1.01
N LYS A 83 4.24 -13.76 -0.93
CA LYS A 83 3.95 -15.04 -0.27
C LYS A 83 4.77 -15.34 0.97
N SER A 84 5.81 -14.55 1.26
CA SER A 84 6.62 -14.80 2.45
C SER A 84 5.82 -14.48 3.70
N GLU A 85 6.20 -15.10 4.82
CA GLU A 85 5.52 -14.85 6.09
C GLU A 85 5.68 -13.39 6.51
N ARG A 86 6.85 -12.83 6.28
CA ARG A 86 7.09 -11.41 6.58
C ARG A 86 6.16 -10.53 5.76
N ALA A 87 6.03 -10.80 4.46
CA ALA A 87 5.19 -9.98 3.60
C ALA A 87 3.72 -10.09 3.99
N LYS A 88 3.27 -11.27 4.41
CA LYS A 88 1.90 -11.44 4.87
C LYS A 88 1.62 -10.61 6.10
N ARG A 89 2.55 -10.61 7.07
CA ARG A 89 2.38 -9.80 8.27
C ARG A 89 2.39 -8.32 7.95
N ALA A 90 3.28 -7.90 7.05
CA ALA A 90 3.34 -6.50 6.63
C ALA A 90 2.07 -6.08 5.91
N HIS A 91 1.51 -6.96 5.09
CA HIS A 91 0.27 -6.68 4.39
C HIS A 91 -0.87 -6.40 5.36
N ILE A 92 -0.98 -7.25 6.40
CA ILE A 92 -2.00 -7.04 7.43
C ILE A 92 -1.79 -5.69 8.11
N GLN A 93 -0.55 -5.33 8.42
CA GLN A 93 -0.27 -4.07 9.10
C GLN A 93 -0.51 -2.86 8.20
N PHE A 94 -0.27 -2.97 6.90
CA PHE A 94 -0.64 -1.90 5.97
C PHE A 94 -2.16 -1.69 5.96
N ILE A 95 -2.93 -2.78 5.93
CA ILE A 95 -4.38 -2.67 5.97
C ILE A 95 -4.82 -1.97 7.25
N GLU A 96 -4.28 -2.39 8.39
CA GLU A 96 -4.62 -1.80 9.67
C GLU A 96 -4.23 -0.33 9.73
N TYR A 97 -3.07 0.01 9.19
CA TYR A 97 -2.61 1.39 9.18
C TYR A 97 -3.57 2.29 8.38
N PHE A 98 -3.93 1.87 7.17
CA PHE A 98 -4.81 2.68 6.33
C PHE A 98 -6.21 2.80 6.93
N VAL A 99 -6.74 1.73 7.51
CA VAL A 99 -8.05 1.78 8.17
C VAL A 99 -7.98 2.69 9.39
N HIS A 100 -6.87 2.63 10.14
CA HIS A 100 -6.67 3.48 11.31
C HIS A 100 -6.71 4.96 10.89
N LEU A 101 -6.06 5.32 9.79
CA LEU A 101 -6.07 6.69 9.31
C LEU A 101 -7.49 7.16 8.98
N LEU A 102 -8.28 6.31 8.34
CA LEU A 102 -9.65 6.66 8.04
C LEU A 102 -10.44 6.92 9.32
N HIS A 103 -10.29 6.05 10.32
CA HIS A 103 -11.01 6.19 11.58
C HIS A 103 -10.59 7.44 12.33
N GLU A 104 -9.31 7.80 12.28
CA GLU A 104 -8.84 9.02 12.92
C GLU A 104 -9.48 10.25 12.31
N ASN A 105 -9.88 10.16 11.06
CA ASN A 105 -10.55 11.26 10.37
C ASN A 105 -12.07 11.11 10.40
N GLY A 106 -12.58 10.24 11.27
CA GLY A 106 -14.01 10.07 11.46
C GLY A 106 -14.70 9.33 10.33
N VAL A 107 -13.95 8.57 9.52
CA VAL A 107 -14.48 7.88 8.36
C VAL A 107 -14.25 6.38 8.52
N SER A 108 -15.24 5.58 8.17
CA SER A 108 -15.06 4.14 8.04
C SER A 108 -15.34 3.74 6.59
N VAL A 109 -14.85 2.56 6.21
CA VAL A 109 -15.11 2.04 4.87
C VAL A 109 -16.60 1.87 4.65
N PHE A 110 -17.32 1.46 5.71
CA PHE A 110 -18.77 1.31 5.62
C PHE A 110 -19.46 2.64 5.36
N ASP A 111 -18.95 3.73 5.96
CA ASP A 111 -19.50 5.06 5.72
C ASP A 111 -19.34 5.46 4.26
N LEU A 112 -18.20 5.13 3.66
CA LEU A 112 -17.97 5.45 2.26
C LEU A 112 -18.93 4.70 1.36
N ILE A 113 -19.17 3.42 1.65
CA ILE A 113 -20.12 2.62 0.88
C ILE A 113 -21.52 3.19 1.02
N LYS A 114 -21.91 3.51 2.24
CA LYS A 114 -23.23 4.05 2.49
C LYS A 114 -23.43 5.38 1.78
N THR A 115 -22.41 6.23 1.81
CA THR A 115 -22.49 7.53 1.14
C THR A 115 -22.66 7.36 -0.35
N ASN A 116 -21.94 6.44 -0.96
CA ASN A 116 -22.01 6.22 -2.40
C ASN A 116 -23.27 5.49 -2.83
N GLY A 117 -23.68 4.53 -2.04
CA GLY A 117 -24.91 3.81 -2.31
C GLY A 117 -26.13 4.53 -1.80
N ASN A 118 -25.88 5.49 -0.99
CA ASN A 118 -26.78 6.40 -0.33
C ASN A 118 -28.07 5.73 0.12
N GLU A 119 -29.06 5.84 -0.59
CA GLU A 119 -30.40 5.48 -0.17
C GLU A 119 -30.62 4.04 0.21
N LEU A 120 -29.58 3.35 0.40
CA LEU A 120 -29.75 1.96 0.82
C LEU A 120 -30.55 1.79 2.09
#